data_c73175b5b9e2136b2c5ecf76194c83d7
#
_entry.id   c73175b5b9e2136b2c5ecf76194c83d7
#
_cell.length_a   1.000
_cell.length_b   1.000
_cell.length_c   1.000
_cell.angle_alpha   90.00
_cell.angle_beta   90.00
_cell.angle_gamma   90.00
#
_symmetry.space_group_name_H-M   'P 1'
#
loop_
_entity.id
_entity.type
_entity.pdbx_description
1 polymer ?
#
loop_
_entity_poly.entity_id
_entity_poly.type
_entity_poly.pdbx_seq_one_letter_code
_entity_poly.pdbx_strand_id
1 'polypeptide(L)'
;TAGLGGFNKDSKPIITIDGSSVPIGADGQGIYKMAASTPGDYSKHIVATYTNPSTGKQETKMADVKFKVGIPTGLNVSADATRFFYAGAPSGNPISISGAAGGAGSIQVTAVSGVTDVQKTGNGTYSVYCNTLGTAVLKVTDGKSTTTVNIPVKKLPDPQSAYVFGTLDANSGQGGSIGFSEFKLQSGLKAVLPEDFVFKGIEYKVKSFIMQFSGKGFNGTESITVGSFGGASALLNRCAQGSQVVISDIVFVDGANIDHKLKSKISYS
;
A
#
# COMPACT_ATOMS: atom_id res chain seq x y z
N THR A 1 35.86 6.18 17.11
CA THR A 1 36.60 7.22 17.83
C THR A 1 37.84 6.59 18.44
N ALA A 2 39.01 7.22 18.29
CA ALA A 2 40.24 6.85 18.96
C ALA A 2 40.75 8.05 19.74
N GLY A 3 41.21 7.83 20.96
CA GLY A 3 41.74 8.88 21.82
C GLY A 3 42.67 8.36 22.91
N LEU A 4 43.45 9.24 23.46
CA LEU A 4 44.36 9.00 24.58
C LEU A 4 43.76 9.55 25.85
N GLY A 5 43.72 8.75 26.94
CA GLY A 5 43.17 9.20 28.25
C GLY A 5 43.98 10.23 29.01
N GLY A 6 45.19 10.56 28.57
CA GLY A 6 46.04 11.62 29.13
C GLY A 6 47.07 12.05 28.12
N PHE A 7 47.12 13.35 27.79
CA PHE A 7 48.12 13.95 26.90
C PHE A 7 48.36 15.41 27.31
N ASN A 8 49.48 15.94 26.92
CA ASN A 8 49.75 17.36 27.14
C ASN A 8 48.98 18.22 26.13
N LYS A 9 48.21 19.22 26.61
CA LYS A 9 47.40 20.11 25.74
C LYS A 9 48.26 20.89 24.74
N ASP A 10 49.53 21.13 25.04
CA ASP A 10 50.45 21.85 24.18
C ASP A 10 51.13 20.95 23.10
N SER A 11 50.96 19.62 23.23
CA SER A 11 51.51 18.65 22.30
C SER A 11 50.42 17.63 21.92
N LYS A 12 49.60 17.99 20.93
CA LYS A 12 48.54 17.12 20.45
C LYS A 12 49.07 15.78 19.91
N PRO A 13 48.41 14.69 20.21
CA PRO A 13 48.80 13.39 19.64
C PRO A 13 48.61 13.36 18.13
N ILE A 14 49.42 12.62 17.44
CA ILE A 14 49.24 12.28 16.02
C ILE A 14 48.58 10.87 15.98
N ILE A 15 47.41 10.80 15.42
CA ILE A 15 46.72 9.50 15.24
C ILE A 15 46.65 9.17 13.74
N THR A 16 47.09 7.98 13.39
CA THR A 16 46.89 7.44 12.03
C THR A 16 46.07 6.18 12.08
N ILE A 17 45.26 5.96 11.06
CA ILE A 17 44.51 4.71 10.85
C ILE A 17 44.87 4.17 9.47
N ASP A 18 45.43 2.95 9.44
CA ASP A 18 46.00 2.34 8.24
C ASP A 18 47.00 3.30 7.52
N GLY A 19 47.81 4.02 8.30
CA GLY A 19 48.79 4.98 7.75
C GLY A 19 48.22 6.35 7.37
N SER A 20 46.91 6.54 7.36
CA SER A 20 46.24 7.83 7.07
C SER A 20 46.05 8.66 8.33
N SER A 21 46.48 9.92 8.30
CA SER A 21 46.31 10.84 9.46
C SER A 21 44.85 11.17 9.70
N VAL A 22 44.45 11.20 10.98
CA VAL A 22 43.10 11.55 11.42
C VAL A 22 43.13 12.90 12.12
N PRO A 23 42.27 13.87 11.75
CA PRO A 23 42.17 15.12 12.45
C PRO A 23 41.80 14.92 13.94
N ILE A 24 42.54 15.63 14.84
CA ILE A 24 42.37 15.53 16.28
C ILE A 24 41.63 16.77 16.79
N GLY A 25 40.56 16.54 17.54
CA GLY A 25 39.81 17.59 18.24
C GLY A 25 40.59 18.21 19.43
N ALA A 26 40.00 19.25 20.03
CA ALA A 26 40.55 19.87 21.23
C ALA A 26 40.58 18.93 22.46
N ASP A 27 39.76 17.90 22.44
CA ASP A 27 39.64 16.82 23.43
C ASP A 27 40.66 15.69 23.25
N GLY A 28 41.56 15.80 22.26
CA GLY A 28 42.54 14.75 21.95
C GLY A 28 41.97 13.53 21.25
N GLN A 29 40.71 13.60 20.77
CA GLN A 29 40.07 12.49 20.07
C GLN A 29 40.06 12.71 18.55
N GLY A 30 40.29 11.64 17.82
CA GLY A 30 40.15 11.59 16.39
C GLY A 30 38.91 10.77 15.97
N ILE A 31 38.13 11.29 15.03
CA ILE A 31 36.97 10.58 14.47
C ILE A 31 37.29 10.18 13.04
N TYR A 32 37.31 8.89 12.81
CA TYR A 32 37.42 8.31 11.48
C TYR A 32 36.09 7.73 11.04
N LYS A 33 35.57 8.17 9.91
CA LYS A 33 34.33 7.66 9.31
C LYS A 33 34.67 6.92 8.01
N MET A 34 34.16 5.72 7.86
CA MET A 34 34.28 4.94 6.64
C MET A 34 32.92 4.39 6.22
N ALA A 35 32.68 4.29 4.92
CA ALA A 35 31.56 3.54 4.38
C ALA A 35 31.99 2.06 4.26
N ALA A 36 31.23 1.17 4.86
CA ALA A 36 31.42 -0.26 4.71
C ALA A 36 30.28 -0.83 3.85
N SER A 37 30.50 -0.92 2.56
CA SER A 37 29.52 -1.40 1.58
C SER A 37 29.62 -2.90 1.29
N THR A 38 30.74 -3.53 1.61
CA THR A 38 30.96 -4.96 1.34
C THR A 38 30.95 -5.75 2.65
N PRO A 39 30.14 -6.80 2.75
CA PRO A 39 30.17 -7.68 3.92
C PRO A 39 31.50 -8.40 4.06
N GLY A 40 31.95 -8.56 5.31
CA GLY A 40 33.21 -9.25 5.60
C GLY A 40 33.78 -8.89 6.96
N ASP A 41 34.89 -9.51 7.30
CA ASP A 41 35.67 -9.20 8.48
C ASP A 41 36.73 -8.15 8.11
N TYR A 42 36.79 -7.08 8.89
CA TYR A 42 37.69 -5.95 8.70
C TYR A 42 38.57 -5.76 9.93
N SER A 43 39.78 -5.29 9.71
CA SER A 43 40.66 -4.81 10.76
C SER A 43 41.19 -3.43 10.39
N LYS A 44 41.31 -2.54 11.36
CA LYS A 44 41.92 -1.22 11.22
C LYS A 44 43.07 -1.10 12.20
N HIS A 45 44.24 -0.80 11.67
CA HIS A 45 45.43 -0.59 12.47
C HIS A 45 45.54 0.89 12.88
N ILE A 46 45.49 1.14 14.19
CA ILE A 46 45.54 2.48 14.79
C ILE A 46 46.92 2.69 15.41
N VAL A 47 47.57 3.77 15.05
CA VAL A 47 48.84 4.18 15.65
C VAL A 47 48.67 5.58 16.24
N ALA A 48 48.92 5.75 17.54
CA ALA A 48 48.91 7.02 18.23
C ALA A 48 50.30 7.36 18.73
N THR A 49 50.85 8.46 18.26
CA THR A 49 52.16 8.98 18.72
C THR A 49 51.92 10.25 19.52
N TYR A 50 52.48 10.31 20.71
CA TYR A 50 52.29 11.42 21.64
C TYR A 50 53.51 11.66 22.48
N THR A 51 53.63 12.85 23.06
CA THR A 51 54.67 13.17 24.03
C THR A 51 54.17 12.81 25.44
N ASN A 52 54.84 11.90 26.12
CA ASN A 52 54.48 11.49 27.48
C ASN A 52 54.69 12.71 28.43
N PRO A 53 53.61 13.19 29.09
CA PRO A 53 53.71 14.39 29.93
C PRO A 53 54.61 14.24 31.15
N SER A 54 54.86 13.03 31.61
CA SER A 54 55.69 12.74 32.79
C SER A 54 57.18 12.63 32.43
N THR A 55 57.53 12.17 31.25
CA THR A 55 58.89 11.89 30.83
C THR A 55 59.41 12.84 29.78
N GLY A 56 58.56 13.61 29.12
CA GLY A 56 58.87 14.47 27.98
C GLY A 56 59.29 13.71 26.70
N LYS A 57 59.26 12.39 26.71
CA LYS A 57 59.65 11.55 25.57
C LYS A 57 58.47 11.24 24.67
N GLN A 58 58.78 11.09 23.37
CA GLN A 58 57.78 10.64 22.42
C GLN A 58 57.53 9.14 22.58
N GLU A 59 56.28 8.75 22.68
CA GLU A 59 55.82 7.38 22.78
C GLU A 59 54.83 7.05 21.68
N THR A 60 54.80 5.80 21.25
CA THR A 60 53.85 5.29 20.27
C THR A 60 53.03 4.13 20.84
N LYS A 61 51.72 4.20 20.70
CA LYS A 61 50.79 3.11 21.04
C LYS A 61 50.11 2.64 19.78
N MET A 62 49.90 1.33 19.69
CA MET A 62 49.26 0.68 18.55
C MET A 62 48.07 -0.14 19.03
N ALA A 63 47.03 -0.19 18.24
CA ALA A 63 45.86 -1.02 18.48
C ALA A 63 45.22 -1.47 17.17
N ASP A 64 44.76 -2.71 17.12
CA ASP A 64 43.93 -3.20 16.02
C ASP A 64 42.48 -3.26 16.44
N VAL A 65 41.64 -2.58 15.67
CA VAL A 65 40.17 -2.65 15.85
C VAL A 65 39.61 -3.59 14.79
N LYS A 66 39.12 -4.72 15.24
CA LYS A 66 38.47 -5.71 14.39
C LYS A 66 36.95 -5.50 14.47
N PHE A 67 36.29 -5.47 13.31
CA PHE A 67 34.84 -5.41 13.24
C PHE A 67 34.32 -6.21 12.04
N LYS A 68 33.06 -6.61 12.13
CA LYS A 68 32.40 -7.36 11.06
C LYS A 68 31.31 -6.51 10.44
N VAL A 69 31.35 -6.39 9.11
CA VAL A 69 30.23 -5.86 8.34
C VAL A 69 29.32 -7.03 8.00
N GLY A 70 28.16 -7.06 8.62
CA GLY A 70 27.16 -8.09 8.36
C GLY A 70 26.40 -7.81 7.07
N ILE A 71 25.96 -8.87 6.41
CA ILE A 71 24.89 -8.80 5.44
C ILE A 71 23.62 -8.52 6.25
N PRO A 72 22.78 -7.55 5.87
CA PRO A 72 21.44 -7.45 6.44
C PRO A 72 20.74 -8.79 6.21
N THR A 73 20.59 -9.59 7.28
CA THR A 73 19.92 -10.89 7.22
C THR A 73 18.44 -10.65 7.44
N GLY A 74 17.68 -10.60 6.37
CA GLY A 74 16.23 -10.52 6.44
C GLY A 74 15.65 -9.65 5.34
N LEU A 75 14.94 -10.30 4.43
CA LEU A 75 14.06 -9.62 3.49
C LEU A 75 12.85 -9.11 4.26
N ASN A 76 12.62 -7.80 4.24
CA ASN A 76 11.43 -7.19 4.80
C ASN A 76 10.47 -6.85 3.67
N VAL A 77 9.23 -7.31 3.80
CA VAL A 77 8.15 -7.08 2.84
C VAL A 77 7.13 -6.16 3.47
N SER A 78 6.90 -5.03 2.85
CA SER A 78 5.88 -4.06 3.25
C SER A 78 4.73 -4.05 2.24
N ALA A 79 3.51 -4.12 2.71
CA ALA A 79 2.32 -3.80 1.91
C ALA A 79 2.10 -2.29 1.98
N ASP A 80 2.43 -1.58 0.89
CA ASP A 80 2.66 -0.13 0.91
C ASP A 80 1.38 0.70 1.11
N ALA A 81 0.26 0.24 0.55
CA ALA A 81 -1.01 0.95 0.64
C ALA A 81 -1.78 0.62 1.93
N THR A 82 -1.68 -0.64 2.38
CA THR A 82 -2.42 -1.15 3.54
C THR A 82 -1.67 -2.32 4.16
N ARG A 83 -2.00 -2.67 5.41
CA ARG A 83 -1.42 -3.87 6.08
C ARG A 83 -2.02 -5.19 5.59
N PHE A 84 -2.85 -5.17 4.59
CA PHE A 84 -3.55 -6.30 3.99
C PHE A 84 -3.76 -6.03 2.51
N PHE A 85 -4.10 -7.05 1.75
CA PHE A 85 -4.45 -6.94 0.35
C PHE A 85 -5.96 -6.82 0.15
N TYR A 86 -6.37 -6.23 -0.97
CA TYR A 86 -7.75 -6.28 -1.44
C TYR A 86 -7.87 -7.28 -2.59
N ALA A 87 -8.91 -8.13 -2.52
CA ALA A 87 -9.31 -8.95 -3.65
C ALA A 87 -9.94 -8.05 -4.73
N GLY A 88 -9.63 -8.31 -6.00
CA GLY A 88 -10.21 -7.57 -7.13
C GLY A 88 -9.67 -6.15 -7.34
N ALA A 89 -8.60 -5.76 -6.65
CA ALA A 89 -7.94 -4.47 -6.88
C ALA A 89 -7.37 -4.41 -8.31
N PRO A 90 -7.85 -3.52 -9.20
CA PRO A 90 -7.49 -3.54 -10.63
C PRO A 90 -6.02 -3.20 -10.88
N SER A 91 -5.41 -2.36 -10.05
CA SER A 91 -3.98 -2.03 -10.11
C SER A 91 -3.09 -2.99 -9.32
N GLY A 92 -3.67 -4.05 -8.73
CA GLY A 92 -3.00 -4.91 -7.77
C GLY A 92 -2.74 -4.22 -6.43
N ASN A 93 -2.17 -4.97 -5.51
CA ASN A 93 -1.78 -4.50 -4.18
C ASN A 93 -0.27 -4.21 -4.20
N PRO A 94 0.17 -2.97 -4.01
CA PRO A 94 1.57 -2.61 -4.07
C PRO A 94 2.33 -3.14 -2.84
N ILE A 95 3.50 -3.71 -3.08
CA ILE A 95 4.45 -4.11 -2.05
C ILE A 95 5.85 -3.59 -2.35
N SER A 96 6.58 -3.26 -1.29
CA SER A 96 8.00 -2.91 -1.34
C SER A 96 8.81 -3.90 -0.52
N ILE A 97 9.97 -4.27 -1.03
CA ILE A 97 10.87 -5.23 -0.41
C ILE A 97 12.22 -4.58 -0.20
N SER A 98 12.72 -4.67 1.02
CA SER A 98 14.01 -4.12 1.44
C SER A 98 14.88 -5.17 2.14
N GLY A 99 16.15 -4.85 2.37
CA GLY A 99 17.08 -5.74 3.06
C GLY A 99 17.75 -6.80 2.20
N ALA A 100 17.63 -6.71 0.87
CA ALA A 100 18.25 -7.66 -0.06
C ALA A 100 19.79 -7.53 -0.06
N ALA A 101 20.49 -8.62 0.25
CA ALA A 101 21.95 -8.69 0.26
C ALA A 101 22.57 -8.55 -1.14
N GLY A 102 21.84 -8.89 -2.19
CA GLY A 102 22.22 -8.74 -3.60
C GLY A 102 21.78 -7.42 -4.24
N GLY A 103 21.19 -6.51 -3.44
CA GLY A 103 20.55 -5.29 -3.93
C GLY A 103 19.11 -5.52 -4.38
N ALA A 104 18.34 -4.44 -4.52
CA ALA A 104 16.91 -4.50 -4.86
C ALA A 104 16.63 -5.16 -6.24
N GLY A 105 17.59 -5.16 -7.14
CA GLY A 105 17.46 -5.79 -8.47
C GLY A 105 17.43 -7.32 -8.46
N SER A 106 18.02 -7.96 -7.44
CA SER A 106 18.10 -9.43 -7.32
C SER A 106 16.82 -10.06 -6.71
N ILE A 107 15.89 -9.24 -6.23
CA ILE A 107 14.67 -9.70 -5.59
C ILE A 107 13.76 -10.39 -6.60
N GLN A 108 13.26 -11.55 -6.21
CA GLN A 108 12.22 -12.30 -6.91
C GLN A 108 11.08 -12.61 -5.94
N VAL A 109 9.85 -12.43 -6.42
CA VAL A 109 8.63 -12.73 -5.68
C VAL A 109 7.87 -13.81 -6.42
N THR A 110 7.48 -14.85 -5.71
CA THR A 110 6.72 -15.98 -6.26
C THR A 110 5.44 -16.17 -5.48
N ALA A 111 4.33 -16.30 -6.17
CA ALA A 111 3.04 -16.67 -5.59
C ALA A 111 3.09 -18.13 -5.09
N VAL A 112 2.62 -18.35 -3.86
CA VAL A 112 2.50 -19.70 -3.26
C VAL A 112 1.03 -20.10 -3.16
N SER A 113 0.19 -19.24 -2.56
CA SER A 113 -1.26 -19.45 -2.49
C SER A 113 -2.02 -18.14 -2.29
N GLY A 114 -3.31 -18.11 -2.66
CA GLY A 114 -4.17 -16.91 -2.49
C GLY A 114 -3.80 -15.71 -3.38
N VAL A 115 -2.92 -15.92 -4.35
CA VAL A 115 -2.41 -14.91 -5.29
C VAL A 115 -2.69 -15.39 -6.71
N THR A 116 -3.23 -14.53 -7.55
CA THR A 116 -3.50 -14.83 -8.96
C THR A 116 -2.38 -14.40 -9.89
N ASP A 117 -1.69 -13.30 -9.56
CA ASP A 117 -0.57 -12.79 -10.35
C ASP A 117 0.35 -11.91 -9.49
N VAL A 118 1.63 -11.81 -9.91
CA VAL A 118 2.64 -10.95 -9.31
C VAL A 118 3.41 -10.24 -10.42
N GLN A 119 3.33 -8.93 -10.48
CA GLN A 119 3.98 -8.10 -11.48
C GLN A 119 5.08 -7.23 -10.86
N LYS A 120 6.28 -7.28 -11.42
CA LYS A 120 7.38 -6.41 -11.02
C LYS A 120 7.14 -5.01 -11.57
N THR A 121 7.08 -4.00 -10.69
CA THR A 121 6.86 -2.59 -11.05
C THR A 121 8.12 -1.75 -10.97
N GLY A 122 9.15 -2.24 -10.28
CA GLY A 122 10.44 -1.55 -10.15
C GLY A 122 11.46 -2.40 -9.38
N ASN A 123 12.55 -1.76 -8.98
CA ASN A 123 13.58 -2.41 -8.16
C ASN A 123 13.06 -2.61 -6.73
N GLY A 124 12.75 -3.87 -6.38
CA GLY A 124 12.20 -4.22 -5.08
C GLY A 124 10.73 -3.88 -4.91
N THR A 125 10.03 -3.43 -5.96
CA THR A 125 8.60 -3.12 -5.89
C THR A 125 7.79 -4.02 -6.83
N TYR A 126 6.60 -4.42 -6.37
CA TYR A 126 5.72 -5.34 -7.08
C TYR A 126 4.26 -4.97 -6.86
N SER A 127 3.38 -5.33 -7.80
CA SER A 127 1.93 -5.36 -7.63
C SER A 127 1.45 -6.81 -7.52
N VAL A 128 0.71 -7.13 -6.47
CA VAL A 128 0.18 -8.47 -6.18
C VAL A 128 -1.32 -8.49 -6.40
N TYR A 129 -1.80 -9.41 -7.21
CA TYR A 129 -3.21 -9.57 -7.55
C TYR A 129 -3.81 -10.76 -6.80
N CYS A 130 -4.97 -10.54 -6.20
CA CYS A 130 -5.72 -11.55 -5.44
C CYS A 130 -7.19 -11.45 -5.83
N ASN A 131 -7.86 -12.59 -6.04
CA ASN A 131 -9.29 -12.65 -6.38
C ASN A 131 -10.11 -13.40 -5.33
N THR A 132 -9.47 -13.96 -4.30
CA THR A 132 -10.13 -14.70 -3.23
C THR A 132 -9.80 -14.11 -1.87
N LEU A 133 -10.79 -14.13 -0.97
CA LEU A 133 -10.59 -13.72 0.43
C LEU A 133 -9.79 -14.77 1.20
N GLY A 134 -9.08 -14.35 2.24
CA GLY A 134 -8.31 -15.25 3.09
C GLY A 134 -6.88 -14.77 3.30
N THR A 135 -5.89 -15.53 2.88
CA THR A 135 -4.47 -15.21 3.06
C THR A 135 -3.71 -15.41 1.75
N ALA A 136 -3.02 -14.37 1.33
CA ALA A 136 -2.02 -14.43 0.27
C ALA A 136 -0.68 -14.86 0.86
N VAL A 137 -0.05 -15.88 0.27
CA VAL A 137 1.26 -16.37 0.66
C VAL A 137 2.23 -16.11 -0.47
N LEU A 138 3.27 -15.33 -0.15
CA LEU A 138 4.34 -14.97 -1.07
C LEU A 138 5.66 -15.55 -0.58
N LYS A 139 6.44 -16.11 -1.50
CA LYS A 139 7.84 -16.47 -1.29
C LYS A 139 8.71 -15.40 -1.93
N VAL A 140 9.59 -14.80 -1.14
CA VAL A 140 10.48 -13.72 -1.57
C VAL A 140 11.92 -14.19 -1.40
N THR A 141 12.74 -14.03 -2.45
CA THR A 141 14.16 -14.39 -2.40
C THR A 141 15.00 -13.32 -3.09
N ASP A 142 16.24 -13.15 -2.62
CA ASP A 142 17.28 -12.34 -3.27
C ASP A 142 18.41 -13.20 -3.83
N GLY A 143 18.21 -14.53 -3.93
CA GLY A 143 19.21 -15.51 -4.35
C GLY A 143 20.10 -16.01 -3.22
N LYS A 144 20.18 -15.31 -2.08
CA LYS A 144 20.95 -15.70 -0.89
C LYS A 144 20.04 -16.03 0.29
N SER A 145 18.99 -15.25 0.48
CA SER A 145 18.00 -15.41 1.53
C SER A 145 16.63 -15.65 0.92
N THR A 146 15.81 -16.40 1.62
CA THR A 146 14.40 -16.65 1.25
C THR A 146 13.53 -16.45 2.48
N THR A 147 12.42 -15.75 2.30
CA THR A 147 11.38 -15.58 3.33
C THR A 147 10.01 -15.88 2.75
N THR A 148 9.10 -16.32 3.60
CA THR A 148 7.69 -16.51 3.27
C THR A 148 6.87 -15.50 4.05
N VAL A 149 5.97 -14.79 3.37
CA VAL A 149 5.13 -13.75 3.97
C VAL A 149 3.68 -14.10 3.76
N ASN A 150 2.90 -13.99 4.84
CA ASN A 150 1.47 -14.20 4.86
C ASN A 150 0.77 -12.86 5.03
N ILE A 151 -0.05 -12.48 4.06
CA ILE A 151 -0.76 -11.19 4.05
C ILE A 151 -2.26 -11.47 3.94
N PRO A 152 -3.09 -10.96 4.88
CA PRO A 152 -4.54 -11.12 4.81
C PRO A 152 -5.11 -10.49 3.54
N VAL A 153 -6.06 -11.16 2.89
CA VAL A 153 -6.80 -10.65 1.74
C VAL A 153 -8.23 -10.34 2.16
N LYS A 154 -8.64 -9.10 2.02
CA LYS A 154 -9.98 -8.61 2.35
C LYS A 154 -10.76 -8.24 1.11
N LYS A 155 -12.08 -8.17 1.22
CA LYS A 155 -12.92 -7.59 0.16
C LYS A 155 -12.71 -6.07 0.10
N LEU A 156 -12.93 -5.48 -1.06
CA LEU A 156 -13.02 -4.03 -1.21
C LEU A 156 -14.11 -3.45 -0.29
N PRO A 157 -14.02 -2.18 0.15
CA PRO A 157 -15.07 -1.56 0.97
C PRO A 157 -16.40 -1.53 0.22
N ASP A 158 -17.50 -1.63 0.94
CA ASP A 158 -18.81 -1.44 0.34
C ASP A 158 -18.94 0.00 -0.17
N PRO A 159 -19.68 0.26 -1.28
CA PRO A 159 -19.93 1.61 -1.76
C PRO A 159 -20.59 2.46 -0.68
N GLN A 160 -20.21 3.73 -0.58
CA GLN A 160 -20.79 4.68 0.36
C GLN A 160 -22.20 5.09 -0.04
N SER A 161 -22.42 5.31 -1.34
CA SER A 161 -23.70 5.64 -1.93
C SER A 161 -23.78 5.13 -3.37
N ALA A 162 -24.91 5.33 -4.00
CA ALA A 162 -25.10 5.13 -5.43
C ALA A 162 -25.95 6.25 -6.01
N TYR A 163 -25.86 6.46 -7.28
CA TYR A 163 -26.73 7.37 -8.02
C TYR A 163 -27.22 6.73 -9.32
N VAL A 164 -28.39 7.19 -9.75
CA VAL A 164 -28.96 6.85 -11.04
C VAL A 164 -28.23 7.68 -12.11
N PHE A 165 -27.79 7.06 -13.18
CA PHE A 165 -27.06 7.72 -14.24
C PHE A 165 -27.67 7.47 -15.62
N GLY A 166 -27.37 8.37 -16.53
CA GLY A 166 -27.85 8.42 -17.90
C GLY A 166 -27.78 9.85 -18.38
N THR A 167 -28.90 10.57 -18.27
CA THR A 167 -28.98 12.02 -18.45
C THR A 167 -28.74 12.78 -17.15
N LEU A 168 -28.83 12.12 -15.99
CA LEU A 168 -28.58 12.69 -14.66
C LEU A 168 -27.08 12.65 -14.30
N ASP A 169 -26.64 13.68 -13.60
CA ASP A 169 -25.32 13.72 -12.95
C ASP A 169 -25.35 13.05 -11.56
N ALA A 170 -24.18 13.00 -10.90
CA ALA A 170 -24.05 12.37 -9.59
C ALA A 170 -24.89 13.02 -8.49
N ASN A 171 -25.26 14.30 -8.59
CA ASN A 171 -26.05 15.02 -7.60
C ASN A 171 -27.53 14.75 -7.80
N SER A 172 -28.04 14.98 -9.01
CA SER A 172 -29.44 14.75 -9.38
C SER A 172 -29.82 13.27 -9.36
N GLY A 173 -28.84 12.38 -9.58
CA GLY A 173 -29.02 10.94 -9.57
C GLY A 173 -29.21 10.31 -8.16
N GLN A 174 -29.03 11.08 -7.07
CA GLN A 174 -29.19 10.58 -5.69
C GLN A 174 -30.64 10.57 -5.17
N GLY A 175 -31.60 11.00 -5.99
CA GLY A 175 -33.02 11.05 -5.65
C GLY A 175 -33.58 12.47 -5.70
N GLY A 176 -34.87 12.59 -5.44
CA GLY A 176 -35.57 13.86 -5.44
C GLY A 176 -36.72 13.92 -6.44
N SER A 177 -37.10 15.12 -6.89
CA SER A 177 -38.17 15.31 -7.88
C SER A 177 -37.55 15.32 -9.28
N ILE A 178 -38.11 14.51 -10.18
CA ILE A 178 -37.67 14.37 -11.56
C ILE A 178 -38.87 14.20 -12.50
N GLY A 179 -38.73 14.71 -13.71
CA GLY A 179 -39.72 14.44 -14.76
C GLY A 179 -39.68 12.98 -15.21
N PHE A 180 -40.84 12.31 -15.28
CA PHE A 180 -40.89 10.88 -15.64
C PHE A 180 -40.32 10.58 -17.05
N SER A 181 -40.46 11.48 -17.99
CA SER A 181 -39.81 11.37 -19.29
C SER A 181 -38.30 11.30 -19.19
N GLU A 182 -37.72 12.08 -18.30
CA GLU A 182 -36.29 12.09 -18.00
C GLU A 182 -35.88 10.86 -17.22
N PHE A 183 -36.64 10.45 -16.19
CA PHE A 183 -36.34 9.25 -15.42
C PHE A 183 -36.30 7.97 -16.27
N LYS A 184 -37.16 7.85 -17.26
CA LYS A 184 -37.18 6.73 -18.21
C LYS A 184 -35.96 6.63 -19.11
N LEU A 185 -35.21 7.73 -19.27
CA LEU A 185 -33.98 7.76 -20.09
C LEU A 185 -32.75 7.33 -19.32
N GLN A 186 -32.90 7.01 -18.03
CA GLN A 186 -31.76 6.61 -17.23
C GLN A 186 -31.27 5.20 -17.59
N SER A 187 -29.94 5.00 -17.51
CA SER A 187 -29.30 3.77 -17.94
C SER A 187 -29.11 2.75 -16.81
N GLY A 188 -28.93 3.21 -15.56
CA GLY A 188 -28.69 2.31 -14.45
C GLY A 188 -28.22 3.02 -13.18
N LEU A 189 -27.52 2.26 -12.34
CA LEU A 189 -26.95 2.74 -11.09
C LEU A 189 -25.43 2.72 -11.13
N LYS A 190 -24.80 3.72 -10.54
CA LYS A 190 -23.35 3.82 -10.38
C LYS A 190 -23.00 3.95 -8.90
N ALA A 191 -22.02 3.19 -8.45
CA ALA A 191 -21.53 3.21 -7.10
C ALA A 191 -20.61 4.42 -6.85
N VAL A 192 -20.66 4.97 -5.66
CA VAL A 192 -19.76 6.01 -5.17
C VAL A 192 -18.89 5.43 -4.06
N LEU A 193 -17.58 5.51 -4.23
CA LEU A 193 -16.61 5.10 -3.23
C LEU A 193 -16.30 6.25 -2.28
N PRO A 194 -15.79 5.96 -1.05
CA PRO A 194 -15.21 6.97 -0.19
C PRO A 194 -14.10 7.76 -0.91
N GLU A 195 -14.06 9.08 -0.71
CA GLU A 195 -13.07 9.96 -1.36
C GLU A 195 -11.63 9.65 -0.97
N ASP A 196 -11.42 9.16 0.26
CA ASP A 196 -10.13 8.81 0.84
C ASP A 196 -9.66 7.40 0.46
N PHE A 197 -10.39 6.70 -0.40
CA PHE A 197 -10.01 5.35 -0.77
C PHE A 197 -8.76 5.34 -1.68
N VAL A 198 -7.69 4.70 -1.20
CA VAL A 198 -6.36 4.76 -1.80
C VAL A 198 -6.20 4.05 -3.15
N PHE A 199 -7.08 3.09 -3.47
CA PHE A 199 -7.03 2.36 -4.74
C PHE A 199 -7.87 3.07 -5.80
N LYS A 200 -7.25 3.36 -6.94
CA LYS A 200 -7.90 4.00 -8.09
C LYS A 200 -8.41 2.97 -9.10
N GLY A 201 -9.38 3.38 -9.91
CA GLY A 201 -9.87 2.55 -11.02
C GLY A 201 -10.76 1.39 -10.60
N ILE A 202 -11.26 1.37 -9.35
CA ILE A 202 -12.23 0.35 -8.93
C ILE A 202 -13.59 0.69 -9.54
N GLU A 203 -14.16 -0.31 -10.19
CA GLU A 203 -15.49 -0.25 -10.75
C GLU A 203 -16.37 -1.31 -10.11
N TYR A 204 -17.53 -0.90 -9.61
CA TYR A 204 -18.59 -1.78 -9.17
C TYR A 204 -19.63 -1.89 -10.26
N LYS A 205 -19.95 -3.11 -10.66
CA LYS A 205 -21.05 -3.41 -11.58
C LYS A 205 -22.31 -3.71 -10.80
N VAL A 206 -23.46 -3.21 -11.26
CA VAL A 206 -24.75 -3.57 -10.65
C VAL A 206 -25.03 -5.03 -10.90
N LYS A 207 -25.36 -5.77 -9.84
CA LYS A 207 -25.84 -7.15 -9.92
C LYS A 207 -27.36 -7.21 -9.85
N SER A 208 -27.94 -6.52 -8.87
CA SER A 208 -29.39 -6.44 -8.69
C SER A 208 -29.79 -5.26 -7.79
N PHE A 209 -31.03 -4.84 -7.92
CA PHE A 209 -31.69 -3.89 -7.02
C PHE A 209 -33.18 -4.10 -7.07
N ILE A 210 -33.90 -3.62 -6.06
CA ILE A 210 -35.36 -3.61 -6.01
C ILE A 210 -35.85 -2.24 -6.39
N MET A 211 -36.76 -2.16 -7.34
CA MET A 211 -37.55 -0.96 -7.64
C MET A 211 -38.96 -1.12 -7.10
N GLN A 212 -39.41 -0.20 -6.28
CA GLN A 212 -40.74 -0.13 -5.74
C GLN A 212 -41.48 1.07 -6.35
N PHE A 213 -42.66 0.84 -6.87
CA PHE A 213 -43.49 1.84 -7.55
C PHE A 213 -44.77 2.05 -6.76
N SER A 214 -45.19 3.29 -6.60
CA SER A 214 -46.46 3.64 -5.93
C SER A 214 -47.02 4.96 -6.49
N GLY A 215 -48.18 5.36 -6.02
CA GLY A 215 -48.83 6.58 -6.46
C GLY A 215 -49.58 6.43 -7.78
N LYS A 216 -49.65 7.50 -8.56
CA LYS A 216 -50.44 7.51 -9.81
C LYS A 216 -49.96 6.48 -10.81
N GLY A 217 -50.86 5.68 -11.35
CA GLY A 217 -50.56 4.54 -12.27
C GLY A 217 -50.39 3.20 -11.57
N PHE A 218 -50.47 3.16 -10.23
CA PHE A 218 -50.33 1.94 -9.42
C PHE A 218 -51.47 1.77 -8.41
N ASN A 219 -51.89 0.53 -8.22
CA ASN A 219 -52.86 0.18 -7.15
C ASN A 219 -52.10 -0.34 -5.93
N GLY A 220 -51.63 0.61 -5.08
CA GLY A 220 -50.74 0.28 -3.96
C GLY A 220 -49.28 0.31 -4.35
N THR A 221 -48.45 -0.52 -3.72
CA THR A 221 -47.01 -0.64 -4.00
C THR A 221 -46.73 -1.90 -4.80
N GLU A 222 -46.17 -1.72 -5.99
CA GLU A 222 -45.67 -2.82 -6.80
C GLU A 222 -44.15 -2.83 -6.77
N SER A 223 -43.51 -3.99 -6.70
CA SER A 223 -42.05 -4.11 -6.65
C SER A 223 -41.51 -5.15 -7.63
N ILE A 224 -40.32 -4.90 -8.13
CA ILE A 224 -39.59 -5.82 -9.02
C ILE A 224 -38.11 -5.81 -8.67
N THR A 225 -37.47 -6.97 -8.69
CA THR A 225 -36.02 -7.12 -8.58
C THR A 225 -35.43 -7.21 -9.97
N VAL A 226 -34.50 -6.32 -10.28
CA VAL A 226 -33.87 -6.22 -11.61
C VAL A 226 -32.36 -6.00 -11.52
N GLY A 227 -31.64 -6.27 -12.60
CA GLY A 227 -30.22 -5.94 -12.75
C GLY A 227 -29.98 -4.67 -13.61
N SER A 228 -31.04 -4.14 -14.23
CA SER A 228 -30.96 -2.92 -15.03
C SER A 228 -32.35 -2.24 -15.10
N PHE A 229 -32.40 -0.96 -15.47
CA PHE A 229 -33.65 -0.23 -15.67
C PHE A 229 -34.51 -0.85 -16.77
N GLY A 230 -33.88 -1.41 -17.81
CA GLY A 230 -34.62 -2.13 -18.86
C GLY A 230 -35.46 -3.29 -18.35
N GLY A 231 -35.01 -3.99 -17.29
CA GLY A 231 -35.79 -5.04 -16.63
C GLY A 231 -37.07 -4.58 -15.97
N ALA A 232 -37.16 -3.28 -15.62
CA ALA A 232 -38.37 -2.66 -15.01
C ALA A 232 -39.21 -1.88 -16.01
N SER A 233 -38.95 -1.94 -17.31
CA SER A 233 -39.57 -1.10 -18.36
C SER A 233 -41.10 -1.13 -18.34
N ALA A 234 -41.70 -2.28 -18.07
CA ALA A 234 -43.16 -2.42 -17.99
C ALA A 234 -43.77 -1.55 -16.90
N LEU A 235 -43.15 -1.48 -15.70
CA LEU A 235 -43.61 -0.63 -14.59
C LEU A 235 -43.21 0.82 -14.81
N LEU A 236 -42.02 1.09 -15.32
CA LEU A 236 -41.56 2.44 -15.68
C LEU A 236 -42.51 3.11 -16.69
N ASN A 237 -43.05 2.36 -17.66
CA ASN A 237 -43.98 2.89 -18.66
C ASN A 237 -45.33 3.31 -18.07
N ARG A 238 -45.72 2.77 -16.91
CA ARG A 238 -46.95 3.13 -16.18
C ARG A 238 -46.78 4.39 -15.33
N CYS A 239 -45.54 4.79 -15.03
CA CYS A 239 -45.27 5.98 -14.23
C CYS A 239 -45.78 7.26 -14.93
N ALA A 240 -46.43 8.12 -14.14
CA ALA A 240 -46.96 9.42 -14.53
C ALA A 240 -46.68 10.44 -13.44
N GLN A 241 -47.00 11.71 -13.68
CA GLN A 241 -46.88 12.73 -12.65
C GLN A 241 -47.67 12.35 -11.38
N GLY A 242 -47.01 12.30 -10.23
CA GLY A 242 -47.55 11.80 -8.95
C GLY A 242 -47.27 10.32 -8.67
N SER A 243 -46.47 9.64 -9.51
CA SER A 243 -45.88 8.36 -9.14
C SER A 243 -44.65 8.57 -8.24
N GLN A 244 -44.33 7.55 -7.47
CA GLN A 244 -43.09 7.49 -6.65
C GLN A 244 -42.33 6.23 -6.99
N VAL A 245 -41.01 6.35 -7.07
CA VAL A 245 -40.09 5.21 -7.30
C VAL A 245 -39.06 5.19 -6.20
N VAL A 246 -38.95 4.05 -5.52
CA VAL A 246 -37.88 3.79 -4.52
C VAL A 246 -37.00 2.67 -5.00
N ILE A 247 -35.70 2.93 -5.04
CA ILE A 247 -34.69 1.94 -5.38
C ILE A 247 -33.99 1.52 -4.08
N SER A 248 -33.97 0.23 -3.79
CA SER A 248 -33.43 -0.34 -2.55
C SER A 248 -32.75 -1.66 -2.78
N ASP A 249 -32.15 -2.21 -1.73
CA ASP A 249 -31.45 -3.51 -1.75
C ASP A 249 -30.47 -3.66 -2.91
N ILE A 250 -29.70 -2.58 -3.12
CA ILE A 250 -28.77 -2.51 -4.25
C ILE A 250 -27.56 -3.38 -3.94
N VAL A 251 -27.31 -4.35 -4.83
CA VAL A 251 -26.15 -5.23 -4.79
C VAL A 251 -25.25 -4.90 -5.98
N PHE A 252 -24.02 -4.57 -5.68
CA PHE A 252 -22.94 -4.44 -6.66
C PHE A 252 -22.02 -5.64 -6.58
N VAL A 253 -21.24 -5.86 -7.64
CA VAL A 253 -20.17 -6.84 -7.71
C VAL A 253 -18.88 -6.15 -8.13
N ASP A 254 -17.78 -6.51 -7.49
CA ASP A 254 -16.43 -6.00 -7.80
C ASP A 254 -15.70 -6.85 -8.85
N GLY A 255 -14.42 -6.50 -9.12
CA GLY A 255 -13.56 -7.20 -10.06
C GLY A 255 -13.21 -8.64 -9.66
N ALA A 256 -13.35 -9.00 -8.38
CA ALA A 256 -13.19 -10.37 -7.86
C ALA A 256 -14.51 -11.15 -7.83
N ASN A 257 -15.58 -10.57 -8.37
CA ASN A 257 -16.95 -11.15 -8.34
C ASN A 257 -17.52 -11.32 -6.92
N ILE A 258 -17.12 -10.42 -5.99
CA ILE A 258 -17.60 -10.40 -4.61
C ILE A 258 -18.75 -9.40 -4.50
N ASP A 259 -19.82 -9.81 -3.80
CA ASP A 259 -21.02 -8.99 -3.61
C ASP A 259 -20.79 -7.88 -2.56
N HIS A 260 -21.26 -6.68 -2.92
CA HIS A 260 -21.27 -5.48 -2.08
C HIS A 260 -22.69 -4.94 -1.97
N LYS A 261 -23.21 -4.86 -0.75
CA LYS A 261 -24.56 -4.41 -0.48
C LYS A 261 -24.58 -2.96 -0.04
N LEU A 262 -25.38 -2.14 -0.71
CA LEU A 262 -25.64 -0.76 -0.31
C LEU A 262 -26.89 -0.70 0.57
N LYS A 263 -26.74 -0.09 1.76
CA LYS A 263 -27.85 0.05 2.74
C LYS A 263 -28.77 1.25 2.48
N SER A 264 -28.28 2.23 1.74
CA SER A 264 -29.08 3.42 1.41
C SER A 264 -30.13 3.14 0.34
N LYS A 265 -31.19 3.96 0.34
CA LYS A 265 -32.26 3.95 -0.68
C LYS A 265 -32.18 5.22 -1.49
N ILE A 266 -32.62 5.15 -2.74
CA ILE A 266 -32.76 6.30 -3.64
C ILE A 266 -34.26 6.45 -3.92
N SER A 267 -34.82 7.64 -3.74
CA SER A 267 -36.27 7.87 -3.92
C SER A 267 -36.51 9.01 -4.89
N TYR A 268 -37.44 8.84 -5.80
CA TYR A 268 -37.90 9.83 -6.77
C TYR A 268 -39.40 10.03 -6.72
N SER A 269 -39.85 11.28 -6.98
CA SER A 269 -41.26 11.68 -7.03
C SER A 269 -41.54 12.64 -8.18
#